data_4248643fb2ec500597553b70342f8c55
#
_entry.id   4248643fb2ec500597553b70342f8c55
#
_cell.length_a   1.000
_cell.length_b   1.000
_cell.length_c   1.000
_cell.angle_alpha   90.00
_cell.angle_beta   90.00
_cell.angle_gamma   90.00
#
_symmetry.space_group_name_H-M   'P 1'
#
loop_
_entity.id
_entity.type
_entity.pdbx_description
1 polymer ?
#
loop_
_entity_poly.entity_id
_entity_poly.type
_entity_poly.pdbx_seq_one_letter_code
_entity_poly.pdbx_strand_id
1 'polypeptide(L)'
;MTTRPDDSKQDHLTGTSIIREPGPPPREISSRDYAARLLAAPAALVQLSLVEAKIVVSYMRPEKVDAGVTFITEGDADNTGFMVLLLDGEVLVESITVSRTTPVTITVLGPGSLIGEMGILDTGPRSASCTASSNIQCAVLTREALESLIAEQPGIGAKFLLAVSARIAERYRDTQKKLKLFARLASTMQQELNRKQ
;
A
#
# COMPACT_ATOMS: atom_id res chain seq x y z
N MET A 1 -64.35 8.73 -58.97
CA MET A 1 -65.23 8.13 -57.95
C MET A 1 -64.70 6.72 -57.71
N THR A 2 -63.85 6.52 -56.75
CA THR A 2 -63.51 5.17 -56.26
C THR A 2 -62.79 5.33 -54.93
N THR A 3 -63.38 4.78 -53.95
CA THR A 3 -63.03 4.73 -52.57
C THR A 3 -61.81 3.89 -52.25
N ARG A 4 -60.91 4.37 -51.43
CA ARG A 4 -59.83 3.62 -50.74
C ARG A 4 -60.42 2.80 -49.60
N PRO A 5 -59.91 1.59 -49.35
CA PRO A 5 -59.95 1.00 -48.02
C PRO A 5 -58.67 1.25 -47.30
N ASP A 6 -58.85 1.60 -46.07
CA ASP A 6 -57.85 1.74 -44.99
C ASP A 6 -57.44 0.35 -44.50
N ASP A 7 -56.13 0.07 -44.44
CA ASP A 7 -55.60 -1.16 -43.89
C ASP A 7 -54.52 -0.78 -42.85
N SER A 8 -54.97 -0.41 -41.64
CA SER A 8 -54.14 -0.24 -40.46
C SER A 8 -53.84 -1.63 -39.87
N LYS A 9 -52.72 -2.24 -40.25
CA LYS A 9 -52.16 -3.38 -39.54
C LYS A 9 -51.36 -2.89 -38.32
N GLN A 10 -51.94 -3.10 -37.14
CA GLN A 10 -51.23 -3.01 -35.86
C GLN A 10 -50.32 -4.22 -35.71
N ASP A 11 -49.01 -4.01 -35.86
CA ASP A 11 -48.00 -4.97 -35.46
C ASP A 11 -47.80 -4.89 -33.92
N HIS A 12 -48.39 -5.87 -33.24
CA HIS A 12 -48.08 -6.12 -31.84
C HIS A 12 -46.68 -6.72 -31.71
N LEU A 13 -45.69 -5.87 -31.48
CA LEU A 13 -44.38 -6.31 -31.03
C LEU A 13 -44.48 -6.76 -29.58
N THR A 14 -44.68 -8.04 -29.35
CA THR A 14 -44.48 -8.68 -28.04
C THR A 14 -43.00 -8.71 -27.74
N GLY A 15 -42.51 -7.65 -27.10
CA GLY A 15 -41.16 -7.58 -26.52
C GLY A 15 -41.07 -8.57 -25.34
N THR A 16 -40.58 -9.77 -25.60
CA THR A 16 -40.15 -10.67 -24.50
C THR A 16 -38.91 -10.06 -23.83
N SER A 17 -39.17 -9.40 -22.72
CA SER A 17 -38.11 -8.93 -21.84
C SER A 17 -37.39 -10.16 -21.29
N ILE A 18 -36.19 -10.44 -21.81
CA ILE A 18 -35.28 -11.44 -21.25
C ILE A 18 -34.76 -10.86 -19.93
N ILE A 19 -35.46 -11.14 -18.84
CA ILE A 19 -34.93 -10.94 -17.47
C ILE A 19 -33.74 -11.91 -17.33
N ARG A 20 -32.53 -11.43 -17.55
CA ARG A 20 -31.33 -12.17 -17.16
C ARG A 20 -31.38 -12.32 -15.65
N GLU A 21 -31.47 -13.55 -15.19
CA GLU A 21 -31.26 -13.85 -13.76
C GLU A 21 -29.92 -13.23 -13.35
N PRO A 22 -29.84 -12.57 -12.18
CA PRO A 22 -28.58 -12.08 -11.66
C PRO A 22 -27.65 -13.29 -11.52
N GLY A 23 -26.51 -13.25 -12.20
CA GLY A 23 -25.48 -14.27 -12.04
C GLY A 23 -25.06 -14.39 -10.57
N PRO A 24 -24.44 -15.53 -10.17
CA PRO A 24 -24.03 -15.73 -8.79
C PRO A 24 -23.18 -14.54 -8.32
N PRO A 25 -23.38 -14.08 -7.07
CA PRO A 25 -22.64 -12.94 -6.55
C PRO A 25 -21.12 -13.20 -6.71
N PRO A 26 -20.32 -12.16 -7.03
CA PRO A 26 -18.88 -12.33 -7.16
C PRO A 26 -18.38 -13.00 -5.87
N ARG A 27 -17.61 -14.09 -6.01
CA ARG A 27 -17.01 -14.79 -4.86
C ARG A 27 -16.27 -13.75 -4.03
N GLU A 28 -16.66 -13.58 -2.78
CA GLU A 28 -15.93 -12.73 -1.85
C GLU A 28 -14.46 -13.17 -1.86
N ILE A 29 -13.59 -12.26 -2.27
CA ILE A 29 -12.15 -12.52 -2.30
C ILE A 29 -11.73 -12.67 -0.84
N SER A 30 -11.13 -13.80 -0.48
CA SER A 30 -10.64 -13.97 0.88
C SER A 30 -9.63 -12.85 1.21
N SER A 31 -9.58 -12.42 2.48
CA SER A 31 -8.62 -11.39 2.91
C SER A 31 -7.17 -11.74 2.56
N ARG A 32 -6.83 -13.03 2.55
CA ARG A 32 -5.52 -13.54 2.12
C ARG A 32 -5.29 -13.39 0.61
N ASP A 33 -6.29 -13.70 -0.20
CA ASP A 33 -6.19 -13.51 -1.66
C ASP A 33 -6.08 -12.03 -2.03
N TYR A 34 -6.79 -11.17 -1.30
CA TYR A 34 -6.69 -9.72 -1.46
C TYR A 34 -5.29 -9.22 -1.07
N ALA A 35 -4.77 -9.62 0.08
CA ALA A 35 -3.42 -9.30 0.53
C ALA A 35 -2.36 -9.76 -0.50
N ALA A 36 -2.50 -10.97 -1.05
CA ALA A 36 -1.59 -11.47 -2.07
C ALA A 36 -1.63 -10.64 -3.37
N ARG A 37 -2.81 -10.18 -3.80
CA ARG A 37 -2.93 -9.29 -4.95
C ARG A 37 -2.27 -7.93 -4.71
N LEU A 38 -2.46 -7.36 -3.53
CA LEU A 38 -1.81 -6.10 -3.16
C LEU A 38 -0.28 -6.27 -3.09
N LEU A 39 0.21 -7.37 -2.50
CA LEU A 39 1.64 -7.65 -2.39
C LEU A 39 2.30 -7.86 -3.76
N ALA A 40 1.61 -8.50 -4.71
CA ALA A 40 2.08 -8.71 -6.08
C ALA A 40 1.88 -7.49 -6.99
N ALA A 41 1.20 -6.43 -6.52
CA ALA A 41 0.98 -5.23 -7.31
C ALA A 41 2.30 -4.46 -7.55
N PRO A 42 2.45 -3.76 -8.69
CA PRO A 42 3.64 -2.95 -8.98
C PRO A 42 3.95 -1.89 -7.91
N ALA A 43 2.92 -1.41 -7.21
CA ALA A 43 3.07 -0.45 -6.12
C ALA A 43 3.69 -1.05 -4.85
N ALA A 44 3.62 -2.38 -4.66
CA ALA A 44 4.22 -3.08 -3.53
C ALA A 44 5.52 -3.79 -3.97
N LEU A 45 5.42 -5.03 -4.47
CA LEU A 45 6.58 -5.87 -4.80
C LEU A 45 6.43 -6.47 -6.21
N VAL A 46 6.84 -5.74 -7.22
CA VAL A 46 6.67 -6.09 -8.64
C VAL A 46 7.29 -7.44 -9.05
N GLN A 47 8.22 -7.98 -8.26
CA GLN A 47 8.98 -9.20 -8.60
C GLN A 47 8.30 -10.49 -8.13
N LEU A 48 7.21 -10.41 -7.37
CA LEU A 48 6.47 -11.57 -6.91
C LEU A 48 5.31 -11.89 -7.87
N SER A 49 5.21 -13.13 -8.32
CA SER A 49 4.00 -13.65 -8.93
C SER A 49 2.89 -13.77 -7.89
N LEU A 50 1.63 -13.84 -8.34
CA LEU A 50 0.50 -14.01 -7.41
C LEU A 50 0.61 -15.29 -6.57
N VAL A 51 1.17 -16.36 -7.14
CA VAL A 51 1.36 -17.63 -6.41
C VAL A 51 2.40 -17.46 -5.30
N GLU A 52 3.52 -16.83 -5.59
CA GLU A 52 4.57 -16.52 -4.60
C GLU A 52 4.06 -15.57 -3.52
N ALA A 53 3.30 -14.55 -3.91
CA ALA A 53 2.66 -13.61 -2.97
C ALA A 53 1.69 -14.33 -2.02
N LYS A 54 0.92 -15.32 -2.48
CA LYS A 54 0.05 -16.14 -1.62
C LYS A 54 0.86 -16.94 -0.59
N ILE A 55 2.01 -17.47 -0.98
CA ILE A 55 2.91 -18.16 -0.07
C ILE A 55 3.46 -17.18 0.98
N VAL A 56 3.96 -16.01 0.58
CA VAL A 56 4.43 -14.99 1.53
C VAL A 56 3.32 -14.59 2.51
N VAL A 57 2.10 -14.32 2.01
CA VAL A 57 0.96 -13.93 2.84
C VAL A 57 0.54 -15.04 3.83
N SER A 58 0.82 -16.32 3.54
CA SER A 58 0.54 -17.40 4.49
C SER A 58 1.37 -17.32 5.78
N TYR A 59 2.50 -16.63 5.76
CA TYR A 59 3.34 -16.36 6.94
C TYR A 59 2.97 -15.05 7.64
N MET A 60 2.05 -14.25 7.07
CA MET A 60 1.54 -13.02 7.69
C MET A 60 0.32 -13.30 8.56
N ARG A 61 0.16 -12.50 9.61
CA ARG A 61 -1.05 -12.51 10.45
C ARG A 61 -1.90 -11.27 10.20
N PRO A 62 -3.24 -11.41 10.13
CA PRO A 62 -4.12 -10.26 10.01
C PRO A 62 -4.18 -9.49 11.33
N GLU A 63 -4.16 -8.14 11.23
CA GLU A 63 -4.29 -7.22 12.37
C GLU A 63 -5.23 -6.08 11.99
N LYS A 64 -5.83 -5.45 13.02
CA LYS A 64 -6.62 -4.23 12.90
C LYS A 64 -6.07 -3.21 13.87
N VAL A 65 -6.01 -1.96 13.41
CA VAL A 65 -5.57 -0.84 14.25
C VAL A 65 -6.61 0.25 14.15
N ASP A 66 -7.06 0.77 15.28
CA ASP A 66 -8.06 1.83 15.33
C ASP A 66 -7.46 3.19 14.93
N ALA A 67 -8.32 4.06 14.41
CA ALA A 67 -7.94 5.43 14.05
C ALA A 67 -7.33 6.15 15.26
N GLY A 68 -6.26 6.92 15.00
CA GLY A 68 -5.51 7.66 16.01
C GLY A 68 -4.42 6.86 16.73
N VAL A 69 -4.33 5.54 16.55
CA VAL A 69 -3.30 4.71 17.20
C VAL A 69 -1.98 4.80 16.43
N THR A 70 -0.91 5.16 17.15
CA THR A 70 0.47 5.07 16.63
C THR A 70 0.99 3.66 16.92
N PHE A 71 1.23 2.88 15.88
CA PHE A 71 1.65 1.48 15.99
C PHE A 71 3.14 1.26 15.67
N ILE A 72 3.82 2.29 15.15
CA ILE A 72 5.28 2.39 15.04
C ILE A 72 5.67 3.76 15.57
N THR A 73 6.66 3.83 16.46
CA THR A 73 7.15 5.07 17.05
C THR A 73 8.59 5.32 16.61
N GLU A 74 8.89 6.53 16.10
CA GLU A 74 10.23 6.94 15.70
C GLU A 74 11.22 6.80 16.87
N GLY A 75 12.39 6.24 16.61
CA GLY A 75 13.43 6.01 17.60
C GLY A 75 13.25 4.75 18.46
N ASP A 76 12.12 4.05 18.36
CA ASP A 76 11.93 2.77 19.05
C ASP A 76 12.92 1.74 18.52
N ALA A 77 13.72 1.16 19.42
CA ALA A 77 14.72 0.14 19.11
C ALA A 77 14.29 -1.28 19.55
N ASP A 78 13.27 -1.39 20.40
CA ASP A 78 12.84 -2.66 20.99
C ASP A 78 11.78 -3.35 20.12
N ASN A 79 10.89 -2.60 19.49
CA ASN A 79 9.78 -3.12 18.68
C ASN A 79 10.03 -2.94 17.18
N THR A 80 11.14 -3.49 16.67
CA THR A 80 11.59 -3.29 15.29
C THR A 80 11.35 -4.49 14.38
N GLY A 81 11.25 -5.70 14.91
CA GLY A 81 11.25 -6.97 14.16
C GLY A 81 9.98 -7.30 13.36
N PHE A 82 9.26 -6.30 12.82
CA PHE A 82 8.09 -6.55 11.97
C PHE A 82 7.92 -5.51 10.86
N MET A 83 7.20 -5.91 9.83
CA MET A 83 6.67 -5.04 8.79
C MET A 83 5.19 -5.28 8.57
N VAL A 84 4.52 -4.32 7.95
CA VAL A 84 3.08 -4.31 7.73
C VAL A 84 2.78 -4.10 6.25
N LEU A 85 1.89 -4.92 5.69
CA LEU A 85 1.22 -4.66 4.42
C LEU A 85 -0.15 -4.05 4.73
N LEU A 86 -0.38 -2.80 4.33
CA LEU A 86 -1.66 -2.13 4.51
C LEU A 86 -2.68 -2.68 3.51
N LEU A 87 -3.82 -3.17 4.02
CA LEU A 87 -4.89 -3.76 3.21
C LEU A 87 -6.04 -2.77 3.00
N ASP A 88 -6.37 -1.98 4.03
CA ASP A 88 -7.45 -1.01 4.01
C ASP A 88 -7.16 0.15 4.96
N GLY A 89 -7.71 1.33 4.67
CA GLY A 89 -7.51 2.56 5.42
C GLY A 89 -6.25 3.33 5.03
N GLU A 90 -5.86 4.28 5.89
CA GLU A 90 -4.75 5.20 5.64
C GLU A 90 -3.83 5.33 6.87
N VAL A 91 -2.54 5.51 6.62
CA VAL A 91 -1.49 5.68 7.64
C VAL A 91 -0.72 6.96 7.36
N LEU A 92 -0.61 7.81 8.38
CA LEU A 92 0.29 8.96 8.40
C LEU A 92 1.69 8.50 8.80
N VAL A 93 2.68 8.89 8.01
CA VAL A 93 4.11 8.73 8.36
C VAL A 93 4.65 10.08 8.74
N GLU A 94 5.17 10.18 9.97
CA GLU A 94 5.60 11.43 10.57
C GLU A 94 7.01 11.30 11.15
N SER A 95 7.74 12.42 11.21
CA SER A 95 9.02 12.50 11.90
C SER A 95 9.07 13.74 12.79
N ILE A 96 9.52 13.54 14.02
CA ILE A 96 9.77 14.61 15.00
C ILE A 96 11.15 15.22 14.79
N THR A 97 12.10 14.49 14.21
CA THR A 97 13.49 14.93 13.99
C THR A 97 13.57 16.21 13.15
N VAL A 98 12.60 16.46 12.28
CA VAL A 98 12.59 17.62 11.38
C VAL A 98 12.30 18.94 12.13
N SER A 99 11.43 18.93 13.14
CA SER A 99 11.00 20.18 13.82
C SER A 99 11.36 20.25 15.30
N ARG A 100 11.81 19.16 15.91
CA ARG A 100 12.13 19.00 17.35
C ARG A 100 10.95 19.18 18.32
N THR A 101 9.83 19.74 17.89
CA THR A 101 8.70 20.09 18.78
C THR A 101 7.35 19.61 18.26
N THR A 102 7.17 19.54 16.97
CA THR A 102 5.90 19.11 16.34
C THR A 102 6.16 18.06 15.27
N PRO A 103 5.39 16.96 15.23
CA PRO A 103 5.50 15.98 14.15
C PRO A 103 5.26 16.65 12.78
N VAL A 104 6.11 16.31 11.82
CA VAL A 104 5.94 16.73 10.42
C VAL A 104 5.52 15.53 9.60
N THR A 105 4.37 15.61 8.97
CA THR A 105 3.90 14.55 8.07
C THR A 105 4.80 14.47 6.85
N ILE A 106 5.47 13.33 6.69
CA ILE A 106 6.34 13.04 5.55
C ILE A 106 5.51 12.56 4.36
N THR A 107 4.54 11.69 4.62
CA THR A 107 3.66 11.11 3.60
C THR A 107 2.43 10.45 4.21
N VAL A 108 1.42 10.21 3.36
CA VAL A 108 0.24 9.39 3.67
C VAL A 108 0.33 8.11 2.83
N LEU A 109 0.08 6.98 3.45
CA LEU A 109 0.15 5.66 2.83
C LEU A 109 -1.23 5.03 2.79
N GLY A 110 -1.60 4.49 1.63
CA GLY A 110 -2.85 3.75 1.40
C GLY A 110 -2.60 2.25 1.14
N PRO A 111 -3.68 1.50 0.82
CA PRO A 111 -3.62 0.05 0.57
C PRO A 111 -2.54 -0.36 -0.44
N GLY A 112 -1.88 -1.49 -0.18
CA GLY A 112 -0.72 -1.99 -0.94
C GLY A 112 0.62 -1.43 -0.47
N SER A 113 0.63 -0.48 0.48
CA SER A 113 1.87 0.05 1.04
C SER A 113 2.52 -0.93 2.02
N LEU A 114 3.85 -1.03 1.94
CA LEU A 114 4.68 -1.72 2.92
C LEU A 114 5.24 -0.70 3.92
N ILE A 115 5.14 -1.01 5.19
CA ILE A 115 5.47 -0.11 6.30
C ILE A 115 6.38 -0.86 7.28
N GLY A 116 7.47 -0.22 7.73
CA GLY A 116 8.40 -0.79 8.68
C GLY A 116 9.34 -1.84 8.09
N GLU A 117 9.49 -1.86 6.76
CA GLU A 117 10.29 -2.83 6.01
C GLU A 117 11.79 -2.78 6.36
N MET A 118 12.30 -1.64 6.80
CA MET A 118 13.68 -1.53 7.25
C MET A 118 13.90 -2.35 8.52
N GLY A 119 13.00 -2.22 9.51
CA GLY A 119 13.13 -2.90 10.78
C GLY A 119 13.08 -4.43 10.71
N ILE A 120 12.54 -5.03 9.63
CA ILE A 120 12.60 -6.49 9.46
C ILE A 120 13.95 -6.95 8.88
N LEU A 121 14.68 -6.06 8.20
CA LEU A 121 15.97 -6.34 7.55
C LEU A 121 17.15 -6.04 8.46
N ASP A 122 17.04 -5.02 9.32
CA ASP A 122 18.10 -4.62 10.23
C ASP A 122 17.59 -4.60 11.69
N THR A 123 18.45 -4.20 12.61
CA THR A 123 18.15 -4.03 14.04
C THR A 123 18.18 -2.56 14.47
N GLY A 124 18.19 -1.65 13.50
CA GLY A 124 18.20 -0.21 13.77
C GLY A 124 16.86 0.28 14.33
N PRO A 125 16.87 1.45 15.00
CA PRO A 125 15.65 2.05 15.51
C PRO A 125 14.71 2.46 14.37
N ARG A 126 13.42 2.57 14.70
CA ARG A 126 12.40 3.01 13.73
C ARG A 126 12.71 4.41 13.20
N SER A 127 12.68 4.60 11.90
CA SER A 127 13.07 5.85 11.21
C SER A 127 11.95 6.90 11.16
N ALA A 128 10.73 6.54 11.52
CA ALA A 128 9.56 7.43 11.54
C ALA A 128 8.45 6.84 12.41
N SER A 129 7.53 7.68 12.85
CA SER A 129 6.29 7.25 13.47
C SER A 129 5.22 6.96 12.41
N CYS A 130 4.39 5.93 12.66
CA CYS A 130 3.27 5.58 11.79
C CYS A 130 1.99 5.52 12.62
N THR A 131 1.04 6.41 12.29
CA THR A 131 -0.23 6.57 12.98
C THR A 131 -1.38 6.24 12.00
N ALA A 132 -2.31 5.41 12.41
CA ALA A 132 -3.52 5.12 11.64
C ALA A 132 -4.40 6.37 11.61
N SER A 133 -4.61 6.98 10.43
CA SER A 133 -5.51 8.15 10.28
C SER A 133 -6.99 7.74 10.13
N SER A 134 -7.24 6.50 9.79
CA SER A 134 -8.55 5.83 9.81
C SER A 134 -8.40 4.46 10.48
N ASN A 135 -9.51 3.75 10.72
CA ASN A 135 -9.41 2.34 11.07
C ASN A 135 -8.74 1.58 9.94
N ILE A 136 -7.66 0.86 10.22
CA ILE A 136 -6.92 0.12 9.20
C ILE A 136 -7.04 -1.39 9.39
N GLN A 137 -6.97 -2.11 8.26
CA GLN A 137 -6.73 -3.55 8.22
C GLN A 137 -5.38 -3.79 7.57
N CYS A 138 -4.59 -4.66 8.15
CA CYS A 138 -3.25 -4.93 7.66
C CYS A 138 -2.85 -6.40 7.85
N ALA A 139 -1.77 -6.80 7.19
CA ALA A 139 -1.12 -8.09 7.37
C ALA A 139 0.31 -7.84 7.89
N VAL A 140 0.62 -8.43 9.03
CA VAL A 140 1.92 -8.25 9.72
C VAL A 140 2.81 -9.45 9.44
N LEU A 141 4.04 -9.19 8.99
CA LEU A 141 5.11 -10.16 8.88
C LEU A 141 6.14 -9.86 9.96
N THR A 142 6.41 -10.82 10.85
CA THR A 142 7.48 -10.70 11.83
C THR A 142 8.80 -11.24 11.29
N ARG A 143 9.91 -10.93 11.96
CA ARG A 143 11.25 -11.44 11.60
C ARG A 143 11.30 -12.96 11.66
N GLU A 144 10.72 -13.56 12.68
CA GLU A 144 10.67 -15.02 12.86
C GLU A 144 9.86 -15.69 11.74
N ALA A 145 8.75 -15.06 11.31
CA ALA A 145 7.96 -15.54 10.20
C ALA A 145 8.71 -15.42 8.86
N LEU A 146 9.50 -14.36 8.69
CA LEU A 146 10.39 -14.21 7.53
C LEU A 146 11.49 -15.26 7.52
N GLU A 147 12.11 -15.54 8.66
CA GLU A 147 13.12 -16.60 8.81
C GLU A 147 12.53 -17.97 8.47
N SER A 148 11.32 -18.26 8.95
CA SER A 148 10.57 -19.48 8.60
C SER A 148 10.30 -19.57 7.09
N LEU A 149 9.84 -18.47 6.48
CA LEU A 149 9.65 -18.40 5.02
C LEU A 149 10.95 -18.71 4.26
N ILE A 150 12.09 -18.16 4.69
CA ILE A 150 13.38 -18.38 4.06
C ILE A 150 13.82 -19.85 4.23
N ALA A 151 13.62 -20.43 5.41
CA ALA A 151 14.01 -21.81 5.70
C ALA A 151 13.16 -22.82 4.89
N GLU A 152 11.85 -22.60 4.81
CA GLU A 152 10.91 -23.53 4.16
C GLU A 152 10.79 -23.30 2.65
N GLN A 153 10.94 -22.05 2.19
CA GLN A 153 10.77 -21.61 0.80
C GLN A 153 11.93 -20.69 0.35
N PRO A 154 13.19 -21.17 0.33
CA PRO A 154 14.37 -20.31 0.14
C PRO A 154 14.34 -19.48 -1.14
N GLY A 155 13.83 -20.04 -2.25
CA GLY A 155 13.70 -19.31 -3.51
C GLY A 155 12.71 -18.15 -3.44
N ILE A 156 11.58 -18.35 -2.75
CA ILE A 156 10.55 -17.31 -2.57
C ILE A 156 11.04 -16.28 -1.55
N GLY A 157 11.65 -16.73 -0.45
CA GLY A 157 12.25 -15.87 0.56
C GLY A 157 13.30 -14.93 -0.02
N ALA A 158 14.23 -15.47 -0.83
CA ALA A 158 15.24 -14.67 -1.51
C ALA A 158 14.61 -13.63 -2.47
N LYS A 159 13.62 -14.04 -3.25
CA LYS A 159 12.91 -13.16 -4.18
C LYS A 159 12.13 -12.06 -3.46
N PHE A 160 11.51 -12.42 -2.33
CA PHE A 160 10.83 -11.45 -1.46
C PHE A 160 11.82 -10.40 -0.91
N LEU A 161 12.96 -10.83 -0.37
CA LEU A 161 14.00 -9.93 0.13
C LEU A 161 14.56 -9.00 -0.94
N LEU A 162 14.80 -9.52 -2.16
CA LEU A 162 15.23 -8.69 -3.30
C LEU A 162 14.17 -7.64 -3.65
N ALA A 163 12.90 -8.02 -3.63
CA ALA A 163 11.80 -7.11 -3.94
C ALA A 163 11.65 -6.01 -2.87
N VAL A 164 11.74 -6.33 -1.59
CA VAL A 164 11.74 -5.37 -0.49
C VAL A 164 12.95 -4.44 -0.59
N SER A 165 14.15 -4.97 -0.84
CA SER A 165 15.39 -4.18 -1.02
C SER A 165 15.28 -3.22 -2.21
N ALA A 166 14.70 -3.66 -3.33
CA ALA A 166 14.45 -2.80 -4.49
C ALA A 166 13.51 -1.64 -4.14
N ARG A 167 12.47 -1.90 -3.33
CA ARG A 167 11.54 -0.88 -2.85
C ARG A 167 12.22 0.15 -1.96
N ILE A 168 13.08 -0.28 -1.04
CA ILE A 168 13.88 0.62 -0.20
C ILE A 168 14.80 1.49 -1.06
N ALA A 169 15.48 0.88 -2.04
CA ALA A 169 16.35 1.61 -2.96
C ALA A 169 15.60 2.66 -3.79
N GLU A 170 14.37 2.38 -4.21
CA GLU A 170 13.50 3.34 -4.90
C GLU A 170 13.15 4.52 -3.98
N ARG A 171 12.68 4.26 -2.76
CA ARG A 171 12.35 5.30 -1.77
C ARG A 171 13.57 6.15 -1.42
N TYR A 172 14.74 5.54 -1.30
CA TYR A 172 15.99 6.27 -1.08
C TYR A 172 16.31 7.23 -2.23
N ARG A 173 16.19 6.78 -3.49
CA ARG A 173 16.41 7.67 -4.67
C ARG A 173 15.43 8.84 -4.68
N ASP A 174 14.17 8.62 -4.32
CA ASP A 174 13.17 9.69 -4.29
C ASP A 174 13.43 10.69 -3.16
N THR A 175 13.88 10.21 -2.01
CA THR A 175 14.34 11.07 -0.89
C THR A 175 15.53 11.91 -1.30
N GLN A 176 16.49 11.33 -2.02
CA GLN A 176 17.64 12.07 -2.55
C GLN A 176 17.23 13.17 -3.55
N LYS A 177 16.24 12.92 -4.43
CA LYS A 177 15.71 13.94 -5.34
C LYS A 177 15.08 15.10 -4.56
N LYS A 178 14.28 14.81 -3.54
CA LYS A 178 13.67 15.82 -2.65
C LYS A 178 14.75 16.63 -1.92
N LEU A 179 15.76 15.98 -1.35
CA LEU A 179 16.87 16.65 -0.67
C LEU A 179 17.63 17.61 -1.61
N LYS A 180 17.94 17.19 -2.84
CA LYS A 180 18.57 18.06 -3.84
C LYS A 180 17.69 19.28 -4.19
N LEU A 181 16.37 19.11 -4.26
CA LEU A 181 15.45 20.22 -4.50
C LEU A 181 15.47 21.20 -3.33
N PHE A 182 15.38 20.72 -2.09
CA PHE A 182 15.45 21.57 -0.91
C PHE A 182 16.79 22.33 -0.80
N ALA A 183 17.91 21.66 -1.09
CA ALA A 183 19.22 22.31 -1.10
C ALA A 183 19.31 23.46 -2.13
N ARG A 184 18.72 23.27 -3.32
CA ARG A 184 18.65 24.33 -4.34
C ARG A 184 17.78 25.50 -3.88
N LEU A 185 16.60 25.23 -3.31
CA LEU A 185 15.71 26.25 -2.79
C LEU A 185 16.37 27.05 -1.66
N ALA A 186 17.02 26.38 -0.71
CA ALA A 186 17.77 27.02 0.37
C ALA A 186 18.88 27.92 -0.16
N SER A 187 19.66 27.48 -1.15
CA SER A 187 20.70 28.28 -1.80
C SER A 187 20.11 29.51 -2.50
N THR A 188 19.01 29.38 -3.22
CA THR A 188 18.33 30.51 -3.87
C THR A 188 17.83 31.53 -2.86
N MET A 189 17.18 31.07 -1.79
CA MET A 189 16.70 31.94 -0.70
C MET A 189 17.85 32.71 -0.05
N GLN A 190 18.99 32.06 0.19
CA GLN A 190 20.18 32.70 0.74
C GLN A 190 20.74 33.79 -0.18
N GLN A 191 20.78 33.54 -1.49
CA GLN A 191 21.21 34.54 -2.49
C GLN A 191 20.28 35.76 -2.54
N GLU A 192 18.97 35.52 -2.45
CA GLU A 192 17.95 36.58 -2.39
C GLU A 192 18.08 37.47 -1.14
N LEU A 193 18.36 36.86 0.03
CA LEU A 193 18.59 37.59 1.27
C LEU A 193 19.85 38.47 1.20
N ASN A 194 20.94 37.93 0.65
CA ASN A 194 22.20 38.66 0.50
C ASN A 194 22.11 39.81 -0.52
N ARG A 195 21.14 39.74 -1.45
CA ARG A 195 20.93 40.82 -2.45
C ARG A 195 20.15 42.03 -1.87
N LYS A 196 19.43 41.81 -0.76
CA LYS A 196 18.63 42.86 -0.13
C LYS A 196 19.34 43.60 1.01
N GLN A 197 20.55 43.17 1.36
CA GLN A 197 21.48 43.84 2.29
C GLN A 197 22.47 44.71 1.50
#